data_f257089603315893240b2952bd6e4ea1
#
_entry.id   f257089603315893240b2952bd6e4ea1
#
_cell.length_a   1.000
_cell.length_b   1.000
_cell.length_c   1.000
_cell.angle_alpha   90.00
_cell.angle_beta   90.00
_cell.angle_gamma   90.00
#
_symmetry.space_group_name_H-M   'P 1'
#
loop_
_entity.id
_entity.type
_entity.pdbx_description
1 polymer ?
#
loop_
_entity_poly.entity_id
_entity_poly.type
_entity_poly.pdbx_seq_one_letter_code
_entity_poly.pdbx_strand_id
1 'polypeptide(L)'
;MKKIVFAAAFCGALLASCAGGADKSAAGGKFIPPLMGWSSWNTYFVDISEELIKKQADALVANGLKDAGYQYINIDDGFFGFRDENGKMTHNAERFPNGMRVVSDYIHSLGLKAGIYSEGGDNTCGSMYNAEKSGIGAGFYGHDQQDADVYFKDWNFDFIKIDYCGGKELGLNERERYESIVQAIRNTGRTDASINICRWAFPGVWAANVARSWRISSDIQPRWRSVKYIIGKNLYHSAYVGNGCYNDMDMLEIGRGMPLNEEEVHFGMWCIMSSPLLIGCDMTSIPEQSLKLLKNEELIALNQDPLGLQAYVVQRDGEAYVLVKDILEKRGKVRAVALYNSSDTVRDFTVPFSTLELGGKVKVRDLVKCEEMGTFEGELRYTLQPRSVLICRMEGEQRLEPTVYEAECAFLPLYDDLGHNKYIIRYIQAPDCSGGVKVAFVGGKKENRVIWKEVYSEQGGEYEMAISYCTAKDKKLQVSVNGVEYVLDKLNSGNYNKPAVATITVNLKPGYNEVSMGCDYAWGPDLDKFELKKK
;
A
#
# COMPACT_ATOMS: atom_id res chain seq x y z
N MET A 1 -7.29 -56.25 -35.27
CA MET A 1 -7.90 -55.04 -34.64
C MET A 1 -6.97 -54.55 -33.54
N LYS A 2 -6.13 -53.58 -33.87
CA LYS A 2 -5.16 -52.97 -32.92
C LYS A 2 -5.81 -51.74 -32.30
N LYS A 3 -5.96 -51.73 -30.99
CA LYS A 3 -6.40 -50.54 -30.22
C LYS A 3 -5.24 -49.57 -30.06
N ILE A 4 -5.38 -48.39 -30.57
CA ILE A 4 -4.47 -47.26 -30.36
C ILE A 4 -4.92 -46.55 -29.09
N VAL A 5 -4.04 -46.51 -28.08
CA VAL A 5 -4.24 -45.72 -26.84
C VAL A 5 -3.57 -44.37 -27.08
N PHE A 6 -4.35 -43.29 -27.04
CA PHE A 6 -3.84 -41.93 -27.00
C PHE A 6 -3.45 -41.62 -25.55
N ALA A 7 -2.18 -41.42 -25.29
CA ALA A 7 -1.68 -40.83 -24.06
C ALA A 7 -1.74 -39.30 -24.19
N ALA A 8 -2.62 -38.67 -23.44
CA ALA A 8 -2.62 -37.22 -23.27
C ALA A 8 -1.52 -36.83 -22.30
N ALA A 9 -0.48 -36.19 -22.79
CA ALA A 9 0.54 -35.58 -21.94
C ALA A 9 -0.04 -34.28 -21.34
N PHE A 10 -0.33 -34.32 -20.07
CA PHE A 10 -0.62 -33.11 -19.27
C PHE A 10 0.72 -32.39 -19.00
N CYS A 11 0.98 -31.31 -19.74
CA CYS A 11 2.01 -30.34 -19.40
C CYS A 11 1.48 -29.53 -18.20
N GLY A 12 1.85 -29.95 -16.99
CA GLY A 12 1.67 -29.17 -15.78
C GLY A 12 2.60 -27.97 -15.79
N ALA A 13 2.12 -26.81 -16.18
CA ALA A 13 2.79 -25.54 -15.92
C ALA A 13 2.79 -25.32 -14.41
N LEU A 14 3.93 -25.47 -13.76
CA LEU A 14 4.18 -25.03 -12.39
C LEU A 14 3.96 -23.52 -12.34
N LEU A 15 2.79 -23.12 -11.87
CA LEU A 15 2.53 -21.77 -11.35
C LEU A 15 3.35 -21.63 -10.07
N ALA A 16 4.55 -21.04 -10.18
CA ALA A 16 5.28 -20.55 -9.04
C ALA A 16 4.44 -19.44 -8.40
N SER A 17 3.65 -19.81 -7.37
CA SER A 17 2.91 -18.86 -6.57
C SER A 17 3.90 -17.94 -5.87
N CYS A 18 3.80 -16.63 -6.09
CA CYS A 18 4.45 -15.61 -5.29
C CYS A 18 3.79 -15.48 -3.90
N ALA A 19 3.55 -16.63 -3.24
CA ALA A 19 3.15 -16.71 -1.84
C ALA A 19 4.38 -17.08 -1.02
N GLY A 20 5.22 -16.10 -0.76
CA GLY A 20 6.41 -16.28 0.07
C GLY A 20 7.26 -15.02 -0.01
N GLY A 21 7.16 -14.16 0.98
CA GLY A 21 8.16 -13.12 1.23
C GLY A 21 9.50 -13.76 1.61
N ALA A 22 10.11 -14.48 0.68
CA ALA A 22 11.52 -14.84 0.76
C ALA A 22 12.29 -13.67 0.15
N ASP A 23 13.25 -13.19 0.88
CA ASP A 23 14.21 -12.15 0.56
C ASP A 23 14.67 -12.22 -0.92
N LYS A 24 13.96 -11.53 -1.82
CA LYS A 24 14.37 -11.38 -3.22
C LYS A 24 15.36 -10.25 -3.41
N SER A 25 15.70 -9.49 -2.35
CA SER A 25 16.79 -8.53 -2.39
C SER A 25 18.15 -9.23 -2.60
N ALA A 26 18.26 -10.51 -2.21
CA ALA A 26 19.44 -11.35 -2.47
C ALA A 26 19.49 -11.96 -3.88
N ALA A 27 18.45 -11.84 -4.70
CA ALA A 27 18.35 -12.44 -6.04
C ALA A 27 18.35 -11.40 -7.15
N GLY A 28 19.25 -10.41 -7.15
CA GLY A 28 19.60 -9.57 -8.32
C GLY A 28 18.45 -8.87 -9.06
N GLY A 29 17.25 -8.78 -8.50
CA GLY A 29 16.11 -8.04 -9.05
C GLY A 29 16.32 -6.54 -8.89
N LYS A 30 16.12 -5.77 -9.99
CA LYS A 30 16.19 -4.31 -9.94
C LYS A 30 15.11 -3.78 -8.99
N PHE A 31 15.51 -2.96 -8.01
CA PHE A 31 14.56 -2.23 -7.16
C PHE A 31 13.60 -1.40 -8.01
N ILE A 32 12.32 -1.46 -7.71
CA ILE A 32 11.28 -0.68 -8.35
C ILE A 32 10.64 0.18 -7.26
N PRO A 33 10.89 1.50 -7.25
CA PRO A 33 10.34 2.41 -6.24
C PRO A 33 8.85 2.66 -6.43
N PRO A 34 8.16 3.24 -5.43
CA PRO A 34 6.83 3.82 -5.62
C PRO A 34 6.84 4.86 -6.75
N LEU A 35 5.75 4.90 -7.52
CA LEU A 35 5.63 5.82 -8.66
C LEU A 35 5.54 7.27 -8.17
N MET A 36 6.23 8.18 -8.86
CA MET A 36 6.17 9.61 -8.62
C MET A 36 5.77 10.34 -9.92
N GLY A 37 4.82 11.26 -9.83
CA GLY A 37 4.33 11.99 -11.01
C GLY A 37 3.19 12.94 -10.70
N TRP A 38 2.40 13.22 -11.72
CA TRP A 38 1.19 14.03 -11.67
C TRP A 38 0.03 13.28 -12.33
N SER A 39 -1.19 13.54 -11.90
CA SER A 39 -2.39 13.01 -12.55
C SER A 39 -3.48 14.08 -12.65
N SER A 40 -4.24 14.04 -13.74
CA SER A 40 -5.17 15.11 -14.11
C SER A 40 -6.46 15.16 -13.28
N TRP A 41 -6.86 14.04 -12.64
CA TRP A 41 -8.22 13.88 -12.13
C TRP A 41 -8.64 14.93 -11.09
N ASN A 42 -7.86 15.06 -10.01
CA ASN A 42 -8.34 15.81 -8.84
C ASN A 42 -8.59 17.31 -9.08
N THR A 43 -7.91 17.90 -10.05
CA THR A 43 -8.13 19.32 -10.42
C THR A 43 -9.03 19.49 -11.61
N TYR A 44 -8.94 18.61 -12.61
CA TYR A 44 -9.59 18.85 -13.91
C TYR A 44 -10.74 17.89 -14.20
N PHE A 45 -10.87 16.78 -13.45
CA PHE A 45 -11.86 15.74 -13.73
C PHE A 45 -11.79 15.33 -15.21
N VAL A 46 -12.93 15.38 -15.91
CA VAL A 46 -13.03 15.06 -17.34
C VAL A 46 -12.68 16.25 -18.26
N ASP A 47 -12.48 17.45 -17.71
CA ASP A 47 -12.20 18.67 -18.48
C ASP A 47 -10.71 18.81 -18.81
N ILE A 48 -10.21 17.90 -19.62
CA ILE A 48 -8.81 17.84 -20.04
C ILE A 48 -8.66 18.02 -21.54
N SER A 49 -7.49 18.48 -21.97
CA SER A 49 -7.14 18.64 -23.39
C SER A 49 -5.66 18.39 -23.63
N GLU A 50 -5.29 18.19 -24.90
CA GLU A 50 -3.89 18.05 -25.34
C GLU A 50 -3.04 19.22 -24.84
N GLU A 51 -3.54 20.47 -24.99
CA GLU A 51 -2.84 21.68 -24.56
C GLU A 51 -2.61 21.70 -23.04
N LEU A 52 -3.67 21.36 -22.26
CA LEU A 52 -3.59 21.30 -20.80
C LEU A 52 -2.55 20.26 -20.35
N ILE A 53 -2.59 19.05 -20.90
CA ILE A 53 -1.64 17.99 -20.53
C ILE A 53 -0.19 18.40 -20.83
N LYS A 54 0.07 18.97 -22.01
CA LYS A 54 1.39 19.49 -22.38
C LYS A 54 1.87 20.60 -21.43
N LYS A 55 0.97 21.54 -21.09
CA LYS A 55 1.26 22.63 -20.13
C LYS A 55 1.60 22.10 -18.74
N GLN A 56 0.92 21.06 -18.26
CA GLN A 56 1.25 20.42 -16.98
C GLN A 56 2.61 19.68 -17.06
N ALA A 57 2.91 19.00 -18.16
CA ALA A 57 4.20 18.36 -18.37
C ALA A 57 5.35 19.38 -18.35
N ASP A 58 5.19 20.52 -19.04
CA ASP A 58 6.14 21.62 -19.03
C ASP A 58 6.34 22.21 -17.63
N ALA A 59 5.24 22.41 -16.89
CA ALA A 59 5.25 22.93 -15.52
C ALA A 59 5.98 21.98 -14.54
N LEU A 60 5.82 20.66 -14.69
CA LEU A 60 6.54 19.67 -13.90
C LEU A 60 8.06 19.84 -14.07
N VAL A 61 8.53 20.04 -15.30
CA VAL A 61 9.95 20.28 -15.61
C VAL A 61 10.39 21.65 -15.09
N ALA A 62 9.65 22.71 -15.41
CA ALA A 62 10.02 24.09 -15.08
C ALA A 62 10.09 24.35 -13.56
N ASN A 63 9.25 23.68 -12.77
CA ASN A 63 9.26 23.76 -11.30
C ASN A 63 10.39 22.93 -10.64
N GLY A 64 11.19 22.19 -11.41
CA GLY A 64 12.24 21.31 -10.91
C GLY A 64 11.71 20.03 -10.26
N LEU A 65 10.44 19.68 -10.46
CA LEU A 65 9.85 18.45 -9.93
C LEU A 65 10.41 17.20 -10.61
N LYS A 66 10.75 17.29 -11.92
CA LYS A 66 11.46 16.22 -12.63
C LYS A 66 12.78 15.88 -11.95
N ASP A 67 13.57 16.88 -11.60
CA ASP A 67 14.87 16.69 -10.95
C ASP A 67 14.72 16.13 -9.53
N ALA A 68 13.60 16.44 -8.86
CA ALA A 68 13.23 15.87 -7.56
C ALA A 68 12.73 14.40 -7.66
N GLY A 69 12.54 13.85 -8.88
CA GLY A 69 12.18 12.45 -9.10
C GLY A 69 10.77 12.18 -9.63
N TYR A 70 9.94 13.21 -9.85
CA TYR A 70 8.61 13.04 -10.46
C TYR A 70 8.76 12.79 -11.96
N GLN A 71 8.38 11.60 -12.42
CA GLN A 71 8.67 11.13 -13.78
C GLN A 71 7.42 10.89 -14.63
N TYR A 72 6.23 10.79 -14.04
CA TYR A 72 5.03 10.43 -14.76
C TYR A 72 4.07 11.60 -14.95
N ILE A 73 3.47 11.69 -16.14
CA ILE A 73 2.29 12.51 -16.45
C ILE A 73 1.16 11.56 -16.78
N ASN A 74 0.20 11.44 -15.88
CA ASN A 74 -0.92 10.52 -16.00
C ASN A 74 -2.17 11.27 -16.46
N ILE A 75 -2.72 10.84 -17.60
CA ILE A 75 -3.98 11.33 -18.16
C ILE A 75 -5.09 10.44 -17.62
N ASP A 76 -5.95 11.00 -16.77
CA ASP A 76 -7.11 10.31 -16.22
C ASP A 76 -8.30 10.35 -17.20
N ASP A 77 -9.52 10.04 -16.77
CA ASP A 77 -10.72 10.02 -17.61
C ASP A 77 -10.99 11.38 -18.31
N GLY A 78 -11.69 11.35 -19.47
CA GLY A 78 -12.05 12.55 -20.23
C GLY A 78 -11.38 12.66 -21.61
N PHE A 79 -10.53 11.73 -22.00
CA PHE A 79 -9.88 11.72 -23.32
C PHE A 79 -10.57 10.83 -24.36
N PHE A 80 -11.51 10.00 -23.96
CA PHE A 80 -12.15 9.01 -24.83
C PHE A 80 -12.93 9.65 -25.99
N GLY A 81 -12.84 9.02 -27.16
CA GLY A 81 -13.82 9.13 -28.24
C GLY A 81 -14.77 7.92 -28.22
N PHE A 82 -15.74 7.90 -29.11
CA PHE A 82 -16.55 6.70 -29.32
C PHE A 82 -15.72 5.63 -30.04
N ARG A 83 -16.07 4.36 -29.86
CA ARG A 83 -15.43 3.27 -30.64
C ARG A 83 -15.79 3.42 -32.12
N ASP A 84 -14.85 3.09 -32.99
CA ASP A 84 -15.08 3.07 -34.43
C ASP A 84 -15.98 1.89 -34.87
N GLU A 85 -16.23 1.76 -36.15
CA GLU A 85 -17.06 0.68 -36.75
C GLU A 85 -16.51 -0.73 -36.48
N ASN A 86 -15.22 -0.86 -36.16
CA ASN A 86 -14.56 -2.13 -35.82
C ASN A 86 -14.48 -2.34 -34.28
N GLY A 87 -15.11 -1.47 -33.49
CA GLY A 87 -15.06 -1.49 -32.05
C GLY A 87 -13.75 -0.98 -31.46
N LYS A 88 -12.82 -0.44 -32.28
CA LYS A 88 -11.53 0.07 -31.81
C LYS A 88 -11.72 1.38 -31.03
N MET A 89 -11.05 1.50 -29.89
CA MET A 89 -11.01 2.71 -29.08
C MET A 89 -10.47 3.89 -29.90
N THR A 90 -11.16 5.03 -29.81
CA THR A 90 -10.69 6.32 -30.35
C THR A 90 -10.53 7.35 -29.24
N HIS A 91 -10.00 8.51 -29.55
CA HIS A 91 -9.85 9.64 -28.63
C HIS A 91 -10.84 10.76 -29.01
N ASN A 92 -11.11 11.66 -28.08
CA ASN A 92 -11.89 12.86 -28.33
C ASN A 92 -11.11 13.82 -29.22
N ALA A 93 -11.46 13.89 -30.49
CA ALA A 93 -10.75 14.69 -31.50
C ALA A 93 -10.86 16.21 -31.28
N GLU A 94 -11.86 16.69 -30.52
CA GLU A 94 -11.97 18.11 -30.17
C GLU A 94 -10.96 18.48 -29.07
N ARG A 95 -10.83 17.63 -28.03
CA ARG A 95 -9.92 17.85 -26.91
C ARG A 95 -8.47 17.47 -27.25
N PHE A 96 -8.26 16.46 -28.10
CA PHE A 96 -6.96 15.91 -28.49
C PHE A 96 -6.84 15.88 -30.02
N PRO A 97 -6.77 17.04 -30.70
CA PRO A 97 -6.89 17.13 -32.16
C PRO A 97 -5.74 16.41 -32.92
N ASN A 98 -4.59 16.25 -32.30
CA ASN A 98 -3.43 15.57 -32.90
C ASN A 98 -3.30 14.09 -32.46
N GLY A 99 -4.21 13.61 -31.59
CA GLY A 99 -4.28 12.24 -31.10
C GLY A 99 -3.37 11.93 -29.92
N MET A 100 -3.69 10.83 -29.23
CA MET A 100 -3.03 10.45 -27.96
C MET A 100 -1.56 10.09 -28.14
N ARG A 101 -1.16 9.58 -29.31
CA ARG A 101 0.25 9.29 -29.62
C ARG A 101 1.12 10.54 -29.62
N VAL A 102 0.62 11.64 -30.14
CA VAL A 102 1.36 12.92 -30.13
C VAL A 102 1.55 13.44 -28.69
N VAL A 103 0.57 13.21 -27.82
CA VAL A 103 0.68 13.60 -26.41
C VAL A 103 1.72 12.74 -25.67
N SER A 104 1.69 11.43 -25.83
CA SER A 104 2.67 10.54 -25.20
C SER A 104 4.09 10.80 -25.71
N ASP A 105 4.27 10.98 -27.03
CA ASP A 105 5.57 11.33 -27.62
C ASP A 105 6.09 12.69 -27.12
N TYR A 106 5.19 13.68 -26.91
CA TYR A 106 5.56 14.94 -26.29
C TYR A 106 6.09 14.78 -24.87
N ILE A 107 5.36 14.03 -24.04
CA ILE A 107 5.77 13.71 -22.66
C ILE A 107 7.13 13.01 -22.67
N HIS A 108 7.33 12.05 -23.56
CA HIS A 108 8.61 11.35 -23.72
C HIS A 108 9.74 12.28 -24.18
N SER A 109 9.46 13.27 -25.02
CA SER A 109 10.46 14.25 -25.47
C SER A 109 11.02 15.09 -24.34
N LEU A 110 10.25 15.27 -23.24
CA LEU A 110 10.70 15.92 -22.00
C LEU A 110 11.48 14.95 -21.07
N GLY A 111 11.69 13.69 -21.48
CA GLY A 111 12.32 12.64 -20.67
C GLY A 111 11.45 12.20 -19.50
N LEU A 112 10.14 12.32 -19.66
CA LEU A 112 9.11 11.86 -18.72
C LEU A 112 8.45 10.57 -19.26
N LYS A 113 7.58 9.97 -18.47
CA LYS A 113 6.77 8.79 -18.82
C LYS A 113 5.31 9.18 -18.89
N ALA A 114 4.58 8.59 -19.84
CA ALA A 114 3.18 8.85 -20.08
C ALA A 114 2.30 7.77 -19.44
N GLY A 115 1.31 8.20 -18.65
CA GLY A 115 0.30 7.33 -18.09
C GLY A 115 -1.09 7.60 -18.67
N ILE A 116 -1.92 6.57 -18.66
CA ILE A 116 -3.30 6.59 -19.18
C ILE A 116 -4.27 5.99 -18.16
N TYR A 117 -5.55 6.17 -18.39
CA TYR A 117 -6.66 5.65 -17.59
C TYR A 117 -7.49 4.68 -18.40
N SER A 118 -8.12 3.71 -17.75
CA SER A 118 -9.23 2.94 -18.30
C SER A 118 -10.08 2.32 -17.19
N GLU A 119 -11.07 1.54 -17.58
CA GLU A 119 -12.09 0.93 -16.73
C GLU A 119 -12.15 -0.58 -16.94
N GLY A 120 -12.30 -1.34 -15.85
CA GLY A 120 -12.42 -2.79 -15.91
C GLY A 120 -13.73 -3.31 -16.49
N GLY A 121 -14.81 -2.55 -16.43
CA GLY A 121 -16.11 -2.85 -17.04
C GLY A 121 -16.27 -2.24 -18.42
N ASP A 122 -17.49 -1.82 -18.74
CA ASP A 122 -17.86 -1.21 -20.02
C ASP A 122 -17.89 0.33 -19.98
N ASN A 123 -18.38 0.94 -18.87
CA ASN A 123 -18.60 2.38 -18.72
C ASN A 123 -17.62 2.98 -17.72
N THR A 124 -16.96 4.09 -18.09
CA THR A 124 -16.00 4.77 -17.22
C THR A 124 -16.68 5.47 -16.04
N CYS A 125 -15.92 5.75 -14.97
CA CYS A 125 -16.42 6.51 -13.82
C CYS A 125 -16.86 7.92 -14.24
N GLY A 126 -16.13 8.58 -15.16
CA GLY A 126 -16.52 9.89 -15.71
C GLY A 126 -17.87 9.88 -16.40
N SER A 127 -18.19 8.80 -17.15
CA SER A 127 -19.49 8.66 -17.79
C SER A 127 -20.62 8.46 -16.78
N MET A 128 -20.36 7.78 -15.67
CA MET A 128 -21.36 7.48 -14.66
C MET A 128 -21.60 8.64 -13.69
N TYR A 129 -20.58 9.41 -13.36
CA TYR A 129 -20.63 10.42 -12.30
C TYR A 129 -20.39 11.86 -12.76
N ASN A 130 -19.77 12.07 -13.94
CA ASN A 130 -19.37 13.39 -14.44
C ASN A 130 -20.02 13.73 -15.80
N ALA A 131 -21.04 12.98 -16.22
CA ALA A 131 -21.77 13.19 -17.48
C ALA A 131 -20.90 13.12 -18.76
N GLU A 132 -19.72 12.46 -18.71
CA GLU A 132 -18.83 12.28 -19.86
C GLU A 132 -19.38 11.18 -20.81
N LYS A 133 -20.10 11.59 -21.82
CA LYS A 133 -20.81 10.66 -22.72
C LYS A 133 -19.88 9.75 -23.50
N SER A 134 -18.69 10.21 -23.84
CA SER A 134 -17.71 9.41 -24.59
C SER A 134 -17.07 8.27 -23.79
N GLY A 135 -17.22 8.30 -22.46
CA GLY A 135 -16.84 7.21 -21.57
C GLY A 135 -17.81 6.02 -21.57
N ILE A 136 -18.99 6.15 -22.22
CA ILE A 136 -19.95 5.04 -22.36
C ILE A 136 -19.38 4.03 -23.37
N GLY A 137 -19.24 2.76 -22.95
CA GLY A 137 -18.65 1.69 -23.77
C GLY A 137 -17.13 1.82 -23.95
N ALA A 138 -16.45 2.70 -23.20
CA ALA A 138 -15.02 2.94 -23.37
C ALA A 138 -14.13 2.02 -22.49
N GLY A 139 -14.71 1.22 -21.61
CA GLY A 139 -13.95 0.29 -20.77
C GLY A 139 -13.47 -0.96 -21.51
N PHE A 140 -12.60 -1.71 -20.86
CA PHE A 140 -11.95 -2.90 -21.41
C PHE A 140 -12.90 -4.08 -21.68
N TYR A 141 -14.06 -4.15 -21.00
CA TYR A 141 -14.92 -5.34 -21.05
C TYR A 141 -15.39 -5.66 -22.47
N GLY A 142 -15.01 -6.85 -22.97
CA GLY A 142 -15.26 -7.28 -24.34
C GLY A 142 -14.21 -6.82 -25.37
N HIS A 143 -13.23 -6.00 -24.98
CA HIS A 143 -12.22 -5.42 -25.88
C HIS A 143 -10.78 -5.52 -25.37
N ASP A 144 -10.51 -6.38 -24.37
CA ASP A 144 -9.25 -6.42 -23.61
C ASP A 144 -7.99 -6.31 -24.46
N GLN A 145 -7.83 -7.19 -25.45
CA GLN A 145 -6.61 -7.22 -26.26
C GLN A 145 -6.56 -6.04 -27.23
N GLN A 146 -7.69 -5.68 -27.84
CA GLN A 146 -7.75 -4.56 -28.78
C GLN A 146 -7.37 -3.24 -28.10
N ASP A 147 -7.92 -2.98 -26.91
CA ASP A 147 -7.65 -1.76 -26.15
C ASP A 147 -6.22 -1.75 -25.59
N ALA A 148 -5.73 -2.89 -25.11
CA ALA A 148 -4.32 -3.00 -24.68
C ALA A 148 -3.35 -2.68 -25.82
N ASP A 149 -3.63 -3.15 -27.05
CA ASP A 149 -2.82 -2.83 -28.23
C ASP A 149 -2.90 -1.32 -28.58
N VAL A 150 -4.07 -0.70 -28.46
CA VAL A 150 -4.24 0.75 -28.65
C VAL A 150 -3.41 1.54 -27.63
N TYR A 151 -3.55 1.27 -26.35
CA TYR A 151 -2.85 2.04 -25.32
C TYR A 151 -1.33 1.86 -25.35
N PHE A 152 -0.86 0.64 -25.53
CA PHE A 152 0.57 0.32 -25.33
C PHE A 152 1.37 0.19 -26.62
N LYS A 153 0.75 -0.11 -27.78
CA LYS A 153 1.44 -0.14 -29.08
C LYS A 153 1.17 1.13 -29.88
N ASP A 154 -0.13 1.47 -30.08
CA ASP A 154 -0.48 2.58 -30.95
C ASP A 154 -0.18 3.94 -30.28
N TRP A 155 -0.59 4.09 -29.02
CA TRP A 155 -0.42 5.34 -28.26
C TRP A 155 0.83 5.38 -27.37
N ASN A 156 1.52 4.26 -27.17
CA ASN A 156 2.83 4.15 -26.50
C ASN A 156 2.88 4.66 -25.06
N PHE A 157 1.88 4.35 -24.25
CA PHE A 157 1.87 4.67 -22.83
C PHE A 157 2.72 3.71 -21.99
N ASP A 158 3.17 4.15 -20.78
CA ASP A 158 4.06 3.41 -19.86
C ASP A 158 3.35 2.96 -18.58
N PHE A 159 2.22 3.56 -18.27
CA PHE A 159 1.45 3.31 -17.06
C PHE A 159 -0.05 3.32 -17.38
N ILE A 160 -0.82 2.54 -16.62
CA ILE A 160 -2.28 2.59 -16.67
C ILE A 160 -2.89 2.47 -15.28
N LYS A 161 -3.84 3.37 -14.98
CA LYS A 161 -4.79 3.24 -13.88
C LYS A 161 -6.06 2.56 -14.42
N ILE A 162 -6.49 1.50 -13.77
CA ILE A 162 -7.71 0.77 -14.15
C ILE A 162 -8.73 0.89 -13.03
N ASP A 163 -9.81 1.60 -13.31
CA ASP A 163 -10.94 1.79 -12.42
C ASP A 163 -11.94 0.62 -12.47
N TYR A 164 -13.00 0.65 -11.67
CA TYR A 164 -13.94 -0.47 -11.57
C TYR A 164 -15.40 -0.05 -11.43
N CYS A 165 -15.80 1.11 -11.91
CA CYS A 165 -17.18 1.61 -11.85
C CYS A 165 -18.13 0.73 -12.66
N GLY A 166 -17.85 0.55 -13.97
CA GLY A 166 -18.61 -0.31 -14.85
C GLY A 166 -18.47 -1.79 -14.52
N GLY A 167 -17.29 -2.23 -14.08
CA GLY A 167 -17.09 -3.61 -13.64
C GLY A 167 -17.96 -3.97 -12.43
N LYS A 168 -18.12 -3.04 -11.49
CA LYS A 168 -19.01 -3.18 -10.34
C LYS A 168 -20.48 -3.19 -10.75
N GLU A 169 -20.88 -2.31 -11.66
CA GLU A 169 -22.25 -2.24 -12.18
C GLU A 169 -22.65 -3.56 -12.85
N LEU A 170 -21.75 -4.13 -13.64
CA LEU A 170 -21.95 -5.42 -14.31
C LEU A 170 -21.83 -6.63 -13.36
N GLY A 171 -21.41 -6.42 -12.10
CA GLY A 171 -21.23 -7.50 -11.12
C GLY A 171 -20.11 -8.47 -11.48
N LEU A 172 -19.06 -7.99 -12.18
CA LEU A 172 -17.93 -8.82 -12.57
C LEU A 172 -17.09 -9.21 -11.37
N ASN A 173 -16.36 -10.33 -11.47
CA ASN A 173 -15.37 -10.71 -10.46
C ASN A 173 -14.13 -9.83 -10.62
N GLU A 174 -13.79 -9.05 -9.57
CA GLU A 174 -12.68 -8.10 -9.63
C GLU A 174 -11.36 -8.77 -10.00
N ARG A 175 -11.00 -9.84 -9.30
CA ARG A 175 -9.73 -10.52 -9.53
C ARG A 175 -9.60 -11.05 -10.95
N GLU A 176 -10.60 -11.82 -11.41
CA GLU A 176 -10.60 -12.38 -12.76
C GLU A 176 -10.53 -11.29 -13.83
N ARG A 177 -11.23 -10.17 -13.58
CA ARG A 177 -11.27 -9.05 -14.50
C ARG A 177 -9.92 -8.35 -14.63
N TYR A 178 -9.27 -8.02 -13.51
CA TYR A 178 -7.94 -7.42 -13.53
C TYR A 178 -6.87 -8.39 -14.08
N GLU A 179 -6.94 -9.69 -13.75
CA GLU A 179 -6.03 -10.70 -14.31
C GLU A 179 -6.16 -10.78 -15.85
N SER A 180 -7.37 -10.72 -16.39
CA SER A 180 -7.62 -10.73 -17.85
C SER A 180 -7.02 -9.50 -18.55
N ILE A 181 -7.29 -8.30 -18.03
CA ILE A 181 -6.76 -7.05 -18.59
C ILE A 181 -5.22 -7.04 -18.54
N VAL A 182 -4.64 -7.42 -17.42
CA VAL A 182 -3.18 -7.46 -17.27
C VAL A 182 -2.55 -8.48 -18.21
N GLN A 183 -3.21 -9.61 -18.46
CA GLN A 183 -2.76 -10.58 -19.45
C GLN A 183 -2.79 -9.99 -20.85
N ALA A 184 -3.83 -9.26 -21.21
CA ALA A 184 -3.92 -8.57 -22.51
C ALA A 184 -2.80 -7.51 -22.67
N ILE A 185 -2.50 -6.74 -21.60
CA ILE A 185 -1.39 -5.78 -21.60
C ILE A 185 -0.04 -6.50 -21.79
N ARG A 186 0.20 -7.61 -21.10
CA ARG A 186 1.43 -8.41 -21.26
C ARG A 186 1.59 -8.96 -22.68
N ASN A 187 0.50 -9.35 -23.33
CA ASN A 187 0.48 -9.84 -24.72
C ASN A 187 0.91 -8.76 -25.72
N THR A 188 0.84 -7.47 -25.37
CA THR A 188 1.38 -6.39 -26.23
C THR A 188 2.90 -6.40 -26.32
N GLY A 189 3.59 -7.12 -25.42
CA GLY A 189 5.04 -7.11 -25.26
C GLY A 189 5.55 -6.05 -24.26
N ARG A 190 4.68 -5.14 -23.77
CA ARG A 190 5.01 -4.10 -22.78
C ARG A 190 4.98 -4.68 -21.36
N THR A 191 5.96 -5.54 -21.07
CA THR A 191 6.15 -6.13 -19.73
C THR A 191 6.67 -5.13 -18.69
N ASP A 192 7.14 -3.98 -19.13
CA ASP A 192 7.61 -2.84 -18.36
C ASP A 192 6.48 -1.89 -17.93
N ALA A 193 5.30 -2.00 -18.52
CA ALA A 193 4.15 -1.16 -18.19
C ALA A 193 3.76 -1.31 -16.72
N SER A 194 3.63 -0.16 -16.03
CA SER A 194 3.19 -0.11 -14.64
C SER A 194 1.66 -0.08 -14.56
N ILE A 195 1.10 -0.85 -13.64
CA ILE A 195 -0.36 -1.01 -13.53
C ILE A 195 -0.80 -0.63 -12.12
N ASN A 196 -1.84 0.19 -12.03
CA ASN A 196 -2.53 0.56 -10.80
C ASN A 196 -3.96 0.02 -10.80
N ILE A 197 -4.34 -0.67 -9.73
CA ILE A 197 -5.71 -1.11 -9.48
C ILE A 197 -6.43 -0.02 -8.70
N CYS A 198 -7.54 0.50 -9.23
CA CYS A 198 -8.37 1.48 -8.55
C CYS A 198 -9.75 0.89 -8.22
N ARG A 199 -9.85 0.24 -7.05
CA ARG A 199 -11.09 -0.38 -6.55
C ARG A 199 -11.66 0.29 -5.31
N TRP A 200 -11.08 1.42 -4.87
CA TRP A 200 -11.45 2.26 -3.71
C TRP A 200 -11.46 1.53 -2.36
N ALA A 201 -10.83 0.37 -2.30
CA ALA A 201 -10.66 -0.43 -1.10
C ALA A 201 -9.47 -1.38 -1.32
N PHE A 202 -8.87 -1.89 -0.24
CA PHE A 202 -7.82 -2.90 -0.35
C PHE A 202 -8.38 -4.16 -1.02
N PRO A 203 -7.89 -4.54 -2.22
CA PRO A 203 -8.52 -5.60 -3.02
C PRO A 203 -8.16 -7.01 -2.56
N GLY A 204 -7.16 -7.15 -1.67
CA GLY A 204 -6.64 -8.42 -1.22
C GLY A 204 -5.26 -8.76 -1.78
N VAL A 205 -4.68 -9.84 -1.28
CA VAL A 205 -3.29 -10.25 -1.57
C VAL A 205 -3.02 -10.58 -3.04
N TRP A 206 -4.05 -10.89 -3.82
CA TRP A 206 -3.93 -11.20 -5.25
C TRP A 206 -3.45 -10.01 -6.08
N ALA A 207 -3.70 -8.78 -5.61
CA ALA A 207 -3.34 -7.55 -6.33
C ALA A 207 -1.84 -7.46 -6.63
N ALA A 208 -0.99 -7.92 -5.70
CA ALA A 208 0.46 -7.94 -5.87
C ALA A 208 0.96 -8.87 -7.02
N ASN A 209 0.12 -9.77 -7.53
CA ASN A 209 0.45 -10.64 -8.65
C ASN A 209 0.23 -9.95 -10.02
N VAL A 210 -0.59 -8.91 -10.04
CA VAL A 210 -1.04 -8.28 -11.30
C VAL A 210 -0.66 -6.80 -11.40
N ALA A 211 -0.50 -6.09 -10.29
CA ALA A 211 -0.25 -4.65 -10.28
C ALA A 211 0.95 -4.24 -9.40
N ARG A 212 1.48 -3.03 -9.67
CA ARG A 212 2.54 -2.40 -8.87
C ARG A 212 1.98 -1.57 -7.71
N SER A 213 0.75 -1.09 -7.85
CA SER A 213 0.06 -0.38 -6.79
C SER A 213 -1.46 -0.62 -6.87
N TRP A 214 -2.11 -0.47 -5.74
CA TRP A 214 -3.56 -0.61 -5.62
C TRP A 214 -4.11 0.37 -4.60
N ARG A 215 -5.18 1.06 -4.98
CA ARG A 215 -5.92 1.96 -4.10
C ARG A 215 -6.48 1.18 -2.90
N ILE A 216 -6.37 1.78 -1.72
CA ILE A 216 -6.80 1.17 -0.45
C ILE A 216 -8.03 1.84 0.15
N SER A 217 -8.51 2.91 -0.45
CA SER A 217 -9.62 3.72 0.05
C SER A 217 -10.40 4.40 -1.06
N SER A 218 -11.54 5.01 -0.72
CA SER A 218 -12.25 5.97 -1.58
C SER A 218 -11.38 7.17 -1.91
N ASP A 219 -11.80 7.95 -2.93
CA ASP A 219 -11.05 9.08 -3.46
C ASP A 219 -10.79 10.16 -2.42
N ILE A 220 -9.57 10.71 -2.49
CA ILE A 220 -9.10 11.77 -1.62
C ILE A 220 -9.74 13.11 -2.00
N GLN A 221 -9.84 13.98 -1.02
CA GLN A 221 -10.29 15.37 -1.17
C GLN A 221 -9.34 16.29 -0.40
N PRO A 222 -9.18 17.58 -0.83
CA PRO A 222 -8.26 18.54 -0.22
C PRO A 222 -8.78 19.05 1.14
N ARG A 223 -8.90 18.15 2.09
CA ARG A 223 -9.36 18.45 3.45
C ARG A 223 -8.87 17.41 4.47
N TRP A 224 -8.60 17.88 5.66
CA TRP A 224 -8.09 17.07 6.76
C TRP A 224 -8.81 15.73 6.98
N ARG A 225 -10.16 15.79 7.03
CA ARG A 225 -10.96 14.58 7.26
C ARG A 225 -10.67 13.46 6.25
N SER A 226 -10.41 13.82 4.99
CA SER A 226 -10.11 12.85 3.93
C SER A 226 -8.71 12.29 4.11
N VAL A 227 -7.70 13.13 4.32
CA VAL A 227 -6.31 12.72 4.58
C VAL A 227 -6.23 11.79 5.80
N LYS A 228 -6.82 12.22 6.94
CA LYS A 228 -6.88 11.40 8.17
C LYS A 228 -7.54 10.05 7.95
N TYR A 229 -8.66 10.02 7.21
CA TYR A 229 -9.38 8.77 6.90
C TYR A 229 -8.50 7.79 6.12
N ILE A 230 -7.81 8.27 5.07
CA ILE A 230 -6.98 7.44 4.22
C ILE A 230 -5.74 6.92 4.98
N ILE A 231 -5.08 7.78 5.77
CA ILE A 231 -4.01 7.33 6.66
C ILE A 231 -4.51 6.22 7.58
N GLY A 232 -5.68 6.41 8.21
CA GLY A 232 -6.31 5.42 9.08
C GLY A 232 -6.57 4.08 8.41
N LYS A 233 -6.90 4.06 7.12
CA LYS A 233 -7.06 2.85 6.32
C LYS A 233 -5.75 2.11 6.09
N ASN A 234 -4.63 2.83 5.97
CA ASN A 234 -3.32 2.23 5.64
C ASN A 234 -2.47 1.83 6.86
N LEU A 235 -2.84 2.22 8.08
CA LEU A 235 -2.04 2.01 9.30
C LEU A 235 -1.59 0.55 9.50
N TYR A 236 -2.42 -0.41 9.10
CA TYR A 236 -2.20 -1.83 9.35
C TYR A 236 -1.95 -2.64 8.06
N HIS A 237 -1.66 -1.98 6.93
CA HIS A 237 -1.43 -2.65 5.64
C HIS A 237 0.05 -2.87 5.30
N SER A 238 0.98 -2.67 6.23
CA SER A 238 2.43 -2.80 5.99
C SER A 238 2.84 -4.19 5.49
N ALA A 239 2.16 -5.24 5.96
CA ALA A 239 2.47 -6.62 5.57
C ALA A 239 2.18 -6.96 4.09
N TYR A 240 1.51 -6.07 3.36
CA TYR A 240 1.15 -6.26 1.94
C TYR A 240 2.08 -5.50 0.98
N VAL A 241 2.96 -4.64 1.49
CA VAL A 241 3.93 -3.85 0.73
C VAL A 241 5.26 -4.60 0.63
N GLY A 242 5.93 -4.46 -0.51
CA GLY A 242 7.25 -5.04 -0.76
C GLY A 242 7.40 -5.56 -2.18
N ASN A 243 8.64 -5.90 -2.56
CA ASN A 243 8.97 -6.43 -3.89
C ASN A 243 8.55 -5.51 -5.06
N GLY A 244 8.54 -4.18 -4.84
CA GLY A 244 8.12 -3.19 -5.83
C GLY A 244 6.60 -3.10 -6.02
N CYS A 245 5.83 -3.51 -5.01
CA CYS A 245 4.38 -3.41 -4.95
C CYS A 245 3.95 -2.58 -3.73
N TYR A 246 2.99 -1.66 -3.89
CA TYR A 246 2.69 -0.62 -2.91
C TYR A 246 1.20 -0.40 -2.70
N ASN A 247 0.82 -0.12 -1.45
CA ASN A 247 -0.49 0.44 -1.12
C ASN A 247 -0.56 1.88 -1.64
N ASP A 248 -1.58 2.18 -2.42
CA ASP A 248 -1.82 3.50 -2.99
C ASP A 248 -2.84 4.26 -2.14
N MET A 249 -2.36 5.29 -1.46
CA MET A 249 -3.15 6.17 -0.61
C MET A 249 -3.83 7.30 -1.40
N ASP A 250 -3.84 7.19 -2.75
CA ASP A 250 -4.37 8.19 -3.67
C ASP A 250 -3.43 9.39 -3.88
N MET A 251 -3.88 10.34 -4.69
CA MET A 251 -3.12 11.51 -5.13
C MET A 251 -2.77 12.46 -3.99
N LEU A 252 -1.78 13.31 -4.22
CA LEU A 252 -1.38 14.37 -3.29
C LEU A 252 -2.26 15.62 -3.50
N GLU A 253 -2.96 16.03 -2.46
CA GLU A 253 -3.78 17.24 -2.41
C GLU A 253 -2.99 18.50 -1.99
N ILE A 254 -1.67 18.44 -2.08
CA ILE A 254 -0.74 19.51 -1.72
C ILE A 254 -0.83 20.63 -2.74
N GLY A 255 -0.88 21.88 -2.26
CA GLY A 255 -1.10 23.05 -3.11
C GLY A 255 -2.57 23.30 -3.47
N ARG A 256 -3.52 22.59 -2.84
CA ARG A 256 -4.97 22.72 -3.08
C ARG A 256 -5.73 23.37 -1.91
N GLY A 257 -5.04 24.20 -1.11
CA GLY A 257 -5.65 25.07 -0.11
C GLY A 257 -5.77 24.49 1.29
N MET A 258 -5.15 23.35 1.59
CA MET A 258 -5.01 22.87 2.97
C MET A 258 -3.99 23.72 3.74
N PRO A 259 -4.11 23.84 5.08
CA PRO A 259 -3.07 24.43 5.92
C PRO A 259 -1.74 23.66 5.80
N LEU A 260 -0.62 24.36 5.93
CA LEU A 260 0.72 23.78 5.73
C LEU A 260 0.99 22.56 6.64
N ASN A 261 0.58 22.63 7.92
CA ASN A 261 0.74 21.48 8.83
C ASN A 261 -0.03 20.24 8.37
N GLU A 262 -1.21 20.41 7.75
CA GLU A 262 -1.98 19.31 7.18
C GLU A 262 -1.34 18.79 5.88
N GLU A 263 -0.73 19.67 5.06
CA GLU A 263 0.07 19.27 3.90
C GLU A 263 1.34 18.51 4.32
N GLU A 264 2.02 18.94 5.40
CA GLU A 264 3.19 18.24 5.96
C GLU A 264 2.82 16.83 6.47
N VAL A 265 1.68 16.69 7.15
CA VAL A 265 1.16 15.36 7.52
C VAL A 265 0.87 14.52 6.27
N HIS A 266 0.18 15.09 5.30
CA HIS A 266 -0.19 14.42 4.07
C HIS A 266 1.05 13.88 3.36
N PHE A 267 2.02 14.74 3.03
CA PHE A 267 3.23 14.34 2.33
C PHE A 267 4.11 13.38 3.15
N GLY A 268 4.36 13.73 4.41
CA GLY A 268 5.20 12.91 5.31
C GLY A 268 4.65 11.50 5.51
N MET A 269 3.33 11.34 5.69
CA MET A 269 2.71 10.02 5.85
C MET A 269 2.71 9.21 4.55
N TRP A 270 2.48 9.84 3.37
CA TRP A 270 2.66 9.15 2.09
C TRP A 270 4.10 8.68 1.90
N CYS A 271 5.07 9.49 2.31
CA CYS A 271 6.49 9.13 2.20
C CYS A 271 6.88 7.98 3.12
N ILE A 272 6.53 8.03 4.39
CA ILE A 272 6.93 6.95 5.33
C ILE A 272 6.16 5.65 5.08
N MET A 273 4.96 5.73 4.52
CA MET A 273 4.16 4.56 4.12
C MET A 273 4.48 4.05 2.71
N SER A 274 5.46 4.64 2.01
CA SER A 274 5.89 4.25 0.66
C SER A 274 4.74 4.18 -0.35
N SER A 275 3.77 5.10 -0.23
CA SER A 275 2.69 5.26 -1.20
C SER A 275 3.20 5.93 -2.48
N PRO A 276 2.61 5.68 -3.66
CA PRO A 276 2.84 6.50 -4.84
C PRO A 276 2.65 8.00 -4.55
N LEU A 277 3.50 8.85 -5.13
CA LEU A 277 3.46 10.29 -4.97
C LEU A 277 2.96 10.94 -6.27
N LEU A 278 1.63 11.00 -6.42
CA LEU A 278 0.97 11.57 -7.60
C LEU A 278 0.37 12.94 -7.27
N ILE A 279 0.98 14.02 -7.75
CA ILE A 279 0.53 15.40 -7.55
C ILE A 279 -0.82 15.59 -8.21
N GLY A 280 -1.79 16.19 -7.48
CA GLY A 280 -3.15 16.41 -7.95
C GLY A 280 -3.51 17.87 -8.23
N CYS A 281 -2.63 18.85 -7.96
CA CYS A 281 -2.89 20.27 -8.19
C CYS A 281 -2.54 20.73 -9.61
N ASP A 282 -2.95 21.94 -9.96
CA ASP A 282 -2.45 22.65 -11.13
C ASP A 282 -0.99 23.08 -10.89
N MET A 283 -0.05 22.41 -11.57
CA MET A 283 1.38 22.66 -11.40
C MET A 283 1.83 24.01 -11.95
N THR A 284 1.03 24.73 -12.72
CA THR A 284 1.35 26.08 -13.20
C THR A 284 1.17 27.15 -12.14
N SER A 285 0.53 26.81 -11.01
CA SER A 285 0.16 27.77 -9.94
C SER A 285 0.37 27.21 -8.52
N ILE A 286 1.31 26.28 -8.34
CA ILE A 286 1.60 25.72 -7.01
C ILE A 286 2.12 26.82 -6.07
N PRO A 287 1.57 26.96 -4.85
CA PRO A 287 2.12 27.87 -3.84
C PRO A 287 3.57 27.50 -3.51
N GLU A 288 4.42 28.51 -3.28
CA GLU A 288 5.87 28.30 -3.06
C GLU A 288 6.17 27.33 -1.91
N GLN A 289 5.46 27.46 -0.78
CA GLN A 289 5.63 26.57 0.36
C GLN A 289 5.26 25.12 0.06
N SER A 290 4.19 24.90 -0.71
CA SER A 290 3.75 23.57 -1.15
C SER A 290 4.74 22.96 -2.16
N LEU A 291 5.25 23.78 -3.08
CA LEU A 291 6.30 23.35 -4.01
C LEU A 291 7.60 22.98 -3.29
N LYS A 292 8.00 23.74 -2.26
CA LYS A 292 9.15 23.40 -1.42
C LYS A 292 8.96 22.06 -0.70
N LEU A 293 7.77 21.81 -0.16
CA LEU A 293 7.43 20.54 0.49
C LEU A 293 7.49 19.38 -0.50
N LEU A 294 6.88 19.50 -1.69
CA LEU A 294 6.91 18.48 -2.75
C LEU A 294 8.32 18.15 -3.24
N LYS A 295 9.29 19.06 -3.07
CA LYS A 295 10.71 18.87 -3.41
C LYS A 295 11.59 18.54 -2.20
N ASN A 296 11.04 18.22 -1.04
CA ASN A 296 11.83 17.83 0.12
C ASN A 296 12.57 16.50 -0.15
N GLU A 297 13.87 16.61 -0.40
CA GLU A 297 14.73 15.50 -0.81
C GLU A 297 14.79 14.39 0.24
N GLU A 298 14.72 14.71 1.54
CA GLU A 298 14.81 13.73 2.62
C GLU A 298 13.52 12.90 2.74
N LEU A 299 12.35 13.53 2.58
CA LEU A 299 11.07 12.82 2.54
C LEU A 299 10.92 11.98 1.26
N ILE A 300 11.38 12.51 0.11
CA ILE A 300 11.42 11.74 -1.14
C ILE A 300 12.37 10.54 -1.00
N ALA A 301 13.57 10.72 -0.46
CA ALA A 301 14.50 9.61 -0.21
C ALA A 301 13.90 8.54 0.73
N LEU A 302 13.11 8.96 1.72
CA LEU A 302 12.38 8.05 2.59
C LEU A 302 11.31 7.23 1.84
N ASN A 303 10.59 7.86 0.91
CA ASN A 303 9.60 7.18 0.05
C ASN A 303 10.27 6.20 -0.91
N GLN A 304 11.41 6.60 -1.47
CA GLN A 304 12.17 5.88 -2.49
C GLN A 304 13.24 4.94 -1.90
N ASP A 305 13.20 4.67 -0.59
CA ASP A 305 14.16 3.79 0.08
C ASP A 305 14.19 2.39 -0.55
N PRO A 306 15.39 1.85 -0.85
CA PRO A 306 15.53 0.61 -1.63
C PRO A 306 14.99 -0.66 -0.93
N LEU A 307 14.69 -0.62 0.36
CA LEU A 307 13.98 -1.71 1.02
C LEU A 307 12.51 -1.80 0.60
N GLY A 308 11.92 -0.70 0.13
CA GLY A 308 10.53 -0.62 -0.34
C GLY A 308 9.51 -1.00 0.72
N LEU A 309 9.79 -0.73 2.00
CA LEU A 309 8.95 -1.10 3.13
C LEU A 309 7.98 0.02 3.50
N GLN A 310 6.79 -0.35 3.96
CA GLN A 310 5.85 0.55 4.61
C GLN A 310 6.08 0.56 6.13
N ALA A 311 5.95 1.73 6.77
CA ALA A 311 5.99 1.82 8.22
C ALA A 311 4.77 1.14 8.87
N TYR A 312 4.97 0.56 10.04
CA TYR A 312 3.95 -0.08 10.85
C TYR A 312 3.82 0.59 12.23
N VAL A 313 2.66 0.46 12.83
CA VAL A 313 2.36 1.06 14.16
C VAL A 313 3.04 0.24 15.25
N VAL A 314 3.77 0.91 16.15
CA VAL A 314 4.42 0.29 17.33
C VAL A 314 3.91 0.86 18.65
N GLN A 315 3.21 2.02 18.60
CA GLN A 315 2.56 2.60 19.78
C GLN A 315 1.35 3.40 19.34
N ARG A 316 0.27 3.31 20.11
CA ARG A 316 -0.93 4.11 19.91
C ARG A 316 -1.50 4.56 21.25
N ASP A 317 -1.88 5.83 21.31
CA ASP A 317 -2.69 6.40 22.40
C ASP A 317 -3.84 7.23 21.80
N GLY A 318 -5.01 6.62 21.71
CA GLY A 318 -6.18 7.20 21.06
C GLY A 318 -5.91 7.54 19.58
N GLU A 319 -5.76 8.83 19.28
CA GLU A 319 -5.48 9.38 17.96
C GLU A 319 -4.00 9.81 17.77
N ALA A 320 -3.13 9.44 18.68
CA ALA A 320 -1.69 9.61 18.60
C ALA A 320 -1.01 8.27 18.27
N TYR A 321 -0.15 8.26 17.25
CA TYR A 321 0.47 7.06 16.71
C TYR A 321 1.98 7.23 16.59
N VAL A 322 2.72 6.16 16.89
CA VAL A 322 4.14 6.03 16.54
C VAL A 322 4.27 4.92 15.52
N LEU A 323 4.82 5.27 14.35
CA LEU A 323 5.08 4.32 13.28
C LEU A 323 6.59 4.22 13.04
N VAL A 324 7.02 3.04 12.56
CA VAL A 324 8.44 2.79 12.31
C VAL A 324 8.63 1.88 11.09
N LYS A 325 9.73 2.10 10.35
CA LYS A 325 10.22 1.14 9.34
C LYS A 325 11.74 1.11 9.30
N ASP A 326 12.30 0.01 8.85
CA ASP A 326 13.71 -0.05 8.48
C ASP A 326 13.95 0.77 7.21
N ILE A 327 15.09 1.44 7.12
CA ILE A 327 15.58 2.15 5.95
C ILE A 327 17.05 1.80 5.73
N LEU A 328 17.52 1.88 4.49
CA LEU A 328 18.88 1.61 4.04
C LEU A 328 19.30 0.14 4.17
N GLU A 329 19.11 -0.47 5.32
CA GLU A 329 19.46 -1.85 5.62
C GLU A 329 18.41 -2.49 6.51
N LYS A 330 17.96 -3.70 6.14
CA LYS A 330 17.03 -4.48 6.95
C LYS A 330 17.70 -4.92 8.26
N ARG A 331 17.05 -4.66 9.38
CA ARG A 331 17.64 -4.85 10.73
C ARG A 331 18.89 -3.98 11.00
N GLY A 332 19.11 -2.94 10.21
CA GLY A 332 20.13 -1.93 10.46
C GLY A 332 19.85 -1.09 11.70
N LYS A 333 20.82 -0.29 12.10
CA LYS A 333 20.72 0.62 13.27
C LYS A 333 20.00 1.93 12.93
N VAL A 334 19.62 2.14 11.68
CA VAL A 334 18.92 3.33 11.20
C VAL A 334 17.47 2.98 10.91
N ARG A 335 16.55 3.73 11.50
CA ARG A 335 15.13 3.58 11.29
C ARG A 335 14.46 4.91 10.95
N ALA A 336 13.42 4.87 10.15
CA ALA A 336 12.49 5.99 10.00
C ALA A 336 11.34 5.83 11.00
N VAL A 337 11.00 6.94 11.65
CA VAL A 337 9.97 6.99 12.69
C VAL A 337 9.03 8.16 12.43
N ALA A 338 7.73 7.93 12.54
CA ALA A 338 6.72 8.99 12.53
C ALA A 338 6.02 9.08 13.89
N LEU A 339 6.00 10.26 14.48
CA LEU A 339 5.07 10.62 15.54
C LEU A 339 3.92 11.36 14.86
N TYR A 340 2.71 10.81 14.92
CA TYR A 340 1.55 11.34 14.21
C TYR A 340 0.42 11.66 15.19
N ASN A 341 0.10 12.96 15.31
CA ASN A 341 -1.06 13.47 16.03
C ASN A 341 -2.21 13.73 15.07
N SER A 342 -3.16 12.82 14.99
CA SER A 342 -4.33 12.97 14.13
C SER A 342 -5.50 13.70 14.80
N SER A 343 -5.35 14.08 16.07
CA SER A 343 -6.40 14.73 16.87
C SER A 343 -6.43 16.25 16.70
N ASP A 344 -7.51 16.85 17.17
CA ASP A 344 -7.68 18.31 17.22
C ASP A 344 -7.12 18.95 18.50
N THR A 345 -6.31 18.20 19.27
CA THR A 345 -5.68 18.66 20.52
C THR A 345 -4.18 18.44 20.48
N VAL A 346 -3.44 19.21 21.29
CA VAL A 346 -2.01 18.99 21.52
C VAL A 346 -1.79 17.61 22.16
N ARG A 347 -0.75 16.89 21.72
CA ARG A 347 -0.38 15.58 22.24
C ARG A 347 1.09 15.52 22.63
N ASP A 348 1.35 15.00 23.80
CA ASP A 348 2.69 14.68 24.26
C ASP A 348 3.01 13.22 23.93
N PHE A 349 4.16 13.02 23.34
CA PHE A 349 4.70 11.70 23.02
C PHE A 349 5.85 11.39 23.97
N THR A 350 5.83 10.18 24.52
CA THR A 350 6.97 9.56 25.18
C THR A 350 7.24 8.25 24.48
N VAL A 351 8.37 8.17 23.79
CA VAL A 351 8.71 7.03 22.91
C VAL A 351 10.01 6.39 23.39
N PRO A 352 9.94 5.30 24.17
CA PRO A 352 11.13 4.53 24.54
C PRO A 352 11.83 4.00 23.30
N PHE A 353 13.15 4.14 23.23
CA PHE A 353 13.89 3.65 22.06
C PHE A 353 13.83 2.12 21.92
N SER A 354 13.61 1.40 23.03
CA SER A 354 13.35 -0.05 22.98
C SER A 354 12.10 -0.43 22.19
N THR A 355 11.04 0.40 22.22
CA THR A 355 9.84 0.22 21.37
C THR A 355 10.17 0.35 19.88
N LEU A 356 11.19 1.15 19.57
CA LEU A 356 11.72 1.31 18.21
C LEU A 356 12.82 0.28 17.89
N GLU A 357 13.07 -0.70 18.77
CA GLU A 357 14.17 -1.67 18.68
C GLU A 357 15.55 -1.01 18.53
N LEU A 358 15.74 0.16 19.11
CA LEU A 358 17.02 0.88 19.17
C LEU A 358 17.55 0.92 20.60
N GLY A 359 18.87 0.80 20.75
CA GLY A 359 19.55 0.83 22.03
C GLY A 359 20.76 1.77 22.04
N GLY A 360 21.21 2.11 23.26
CA GLY A 360 22.28 3.09 23.49
C GLY A 360 21.82 4.52 23.19
N LYS A 361 22.76 5.35 22.76
CA LYS A 361 22.46 6.71 22.33
C LYS A 361 21.86 6.70 20.92
N VAL A 362 20.83 7.53 20.72
CA VAL A 362 20.10 7.62 19.46
C VAL A 362 20.21 9.04 18.91
N LYS A 363 20.77 9.18 17.72
CA LYS A 363 20.77 10.45 16.95
C LYS A 363 19.43 10.59 16.26
N VAL A 364 18.85 11.78 16.29
CA VAL A 364 17.53 12.08 15.72
C VAL A 364 17.64 13.27 14.78
N ARG A 365 17.12 13.09 13.55
CA ARG A 365 17.03 14.13 12.51
C ARG A 365 15.58 14.28 12.05
N ASP A 366 15.05 15.49 12.08
CA ASP A 366 13.74 15.86 11.54
C ASP A 366 13.83 15.96 10.00
N LEU A 367 13.11 15.09 9.29
CA LEU A 367 13.14 15.03 7.82
C LEU A 367 12.18 16.05 7.16
N VAL A 368 11.19 16.56 7.89
CA VAL A 368 10.29 17.61 7.39
C VAL A 368 11.04 18.93 7.35
N LYS A 369 11.76 19.24 8.43
CA LYS A 369 12.54 20.47 8.57
C LYS A 369 13.97 20.37 8.03
N CYS A 370 14.44 19.14 7.76
CA CYS A 370 15.84 18.85 7.37
C CYS A 370 16.86 19.31 8.44
N GLU A 371 16.55 19.10 9.74
CA GLU A 371 17.35 19.61 10.87
C GLU A 371 17.75 18.49 11.83
N GLU A 372 18.98 18.58 12.38
CA GLU A 372 19.40 17.70 13.48
C GLU A 372 18.72 18.12 14.78
N MET A 373 18.03 17.18 15.43
CA MET A 373 17.38 17.40 16.72
C MET A 373 18.33 17.14 17.89
N GLY A 374 19.38 16.35 17.68
CA GLY A 374 20.38 16.01 18.69
C GLY A 374 20.50 14.51 18.96
N THR A 375 21.15 14.18 20.09
CA THR A 375 21.33 12.80 20.54
C THR A 375 20.65 12.61 21.88
N PHE A 376 19.86 11.55 21.98
CA PHE A 376 19.04 11.24 23.15
C PHE A 376 19.38 9.85 23.72
N GLU A 377 19.01 9.60 24.95
CA GLU A 377 19.23 8.33 25.63
C GLU A 377 17.93 7.86 26.31
N GLY A 378 17.61 6.57 26.18
CA GLY A 378 16.42 5.95 26.78
C GLY A 378 15.13 6.20 26.00
N GLU A 379 14.73 7.45 25.81
CA GLU A 379 13.46 7.80 25.16
C GLU A 379 13.53 9.15 24.42
N LEU A 380 12.61 9.37 23.48
CA LEU A 380 12.31 10.68 22.91
C LEU A 380 11.02 11.21 23.52
N ARG A 381 11.06 12.44 24.07
CA ARG A 381 9.85 13.19 24.44
C ARG A 381 9.63 14.32 23.47
N TYR A 382 8.42 14.42 22.95
CA TYR A 382 8.08 15.45 21.96
C TYR A 382 6.60 15.82 22.02
N THR A 383 6.30 17.12 21.90
CA THR A 383 4.94 17.63 21.89
C THR A 383 4.54 18.00 20.47
N LEU A 384 3.47 17.41 19.95
CA LEU A 384 2.90 17.75 18.66
C LEU A 384 1.63 18.58 18.78
N GLN A 385 1.56 19.65 17.97
CA GLN A 385 0.36 20.44 17.77
C GLN A 385 -0.76 19.59 17.15
N PRO A 386 -2.03 20.04 17.17
CA PRO A 386 -3.11 19.37 16.48
C PRO A 386 -2.79 19.15 15.00
N ARG A 387 -3.19 18.00 14.47
CA ARG A 387 -3.05 17.66 13.04
C ARG A 387 -1.62 17.86 12.52
N SER A 388 -0.65 17.30 13.23
CA SER A 388 0.77 17.49 12.93
C SER A 388 1.53 16.17 12.99
N VAL A 389 2.69 16.14 12.36
CA VAL A 389 3.59 14.98 12.32
C VAL A 389 5.03 15.41 12.56
N LEU A 390 5.80 14.54 13.16
CA LEU A 390 7.26 14.58 13.17
C LEU A 390 7.75 13.32 12.46
N ILE A 391 8.43 13.46 11.33
CA ILE A 391 9.07 12.37 10.60
C ILE A 391 10.57 12.44 10.87
N CYS A 392 11.12 11.38 11.47
CA CYS A 392 12.53 11.35 11.86
C CYS A 392 13.29 10.20 11.21
N ARG A 393 14.57 10.47 10.89
CA ARG A 393 15.59 9.44 10.80
C ARG A 393 16.23 9.29 12.18
N MET A 394 16.23 8.07 12.71
CA MET A 394 16.83 7.76 14.00
C MET A 394 17.93 6.71 13.83
N GLU A 395 19.10 6.97 14.44
CA GLU A 395 20.28 6.10 14.37
C GLU A 395 20.74 5.73 15.79
N GLY A 396 20.55 4.45 16.17
CA GLY A 396 20.96 3.91 17.45
C GLY A 396 22.37 3.32 17.45
N GLU A 397 23.00 3.23 18.61
CA GLU A 397 24.26 2.51 18.76
C GLU A 397 24.08 0.99 18.58
N GLN A 398 22.89 0.49 18.91
CA GLN A 398 22.53 -0.92 18.84
C GLN A 398 21.17 -1.11 18.18
N ARG A 399 20.99 -2.24 17.47
CA ARG A 399 19.68 -2.75 17.06
C ARG A 399 19.26 -3.85 18.02
N LEU A 400 18.13 -3.67 18.69
CA LEU A 400 17.57 -4.62 19.65
C LEU A 400 16.74 -5.70 18.96
N GLU A 401 16.62 -6.85 19.59
CA GLU A 401 15.74 -7.93 19.16
C GLU A 401 14.27 -7.53 19.45
N PRO A 402 13.35 -7.70 18.50
CA PRO A 402 11.94 -7.41 18.72
C PRO A 402 11.33 -8.43 19.68
N THR A 403 10.52 -7.94 20.61
CA THR A 403 9.87 -8.79 21.63
C THR A 403 8.36 -8.79 21.51
N VAL A 404 7.75 -7.83 20.83
CA VAL A 404 6.29 -7.67 20.68
C VAL A 404 5.92 -7.74 19.21
N TYR A 405 4.86 -8.52 18.91
CA TYR A 405 4.35 -8.74 17.56
C TYR A 405 2.85 -8.57 17.55
N GLU A 406 2.38 -7.41 17.10
CA GLU A 406 0.97 -7.06 17.02
C GLU A 406 0.27 -7.84 15.90
N ALA A 407 -0.95 -8.30 16.14
CA ALA A 407 -1.71 -9.10 15.17
C ALA A 407 -2.16 -8.27 13.97
N GLU A 408 -2.48 -7.01 14.18
CA GLU A 408 -2.87 -6.08 13.12
C GLU A 408 -1.73 -5.69 12.17
N CYS A 409 -0.47 -5.92 12.56
CA CYS A 409 0.70 -5.74 11.68
C CYS A 409 1.09 -7.02 10.93
N ALA A 410 0.37 -8.13 11.15
CA ALA A 410 0.64 -9.40 10.52
C ALA A 410 0.00 -9.53 9.13
N PHE A 411 0.48 -10.50 8.36
CA PHE A 411 -0.10 -10.85 7.07
C PHE A 411 -1.36 -11.71 7.25
N LEU A 412 -2.46 -11.27 6.63
CA LEU A 412 -3.76 -11.94 6.65
C LEU A 412 -4.11 -12.42 5.23
N PRO A 413 -3.90 -13.70 4.90
CA PRO A 413 -3.98 -14.20 3.52
C PRO A 413 -5.33 -14.02 2.83
N LEU A 414 -6.40 -13.97 3.61
CA LEU A 414 -7.77 -13.88 3.08
C LEU A 414 -8.41 -12.50 3.31
N TYR A 415 -7.65 -11.56 3.87
CA TYR A 415 -8.18 -10.21 4.09
C TYR A 415 -8.32 -9.44 2.78
N ASP A 416 -9.48 -8.84 2.61
CA ASP A 416 -9.77 -7.76 1.69
C ASP A 416 -10.71 -6.74 2.36
N ASP A 417 -10.82 -5.55 1.80
CA ASP A 417 -11.74 -4.50 2.28
C ASP A 417 -12.90 -4.29 1.28
N LEU A 418 -13.12 -5.25 0.37
CA LEU A 418 -14.18 -5.20 -0.64
C LEU A 418 -15.58 -5.42 -0.06
N GLY A 419 -15.67 -6.04 1.12
CA GLY A 419 -16.92 -6.23 1.82
C GLY A 419 -17.79 -7.40 1.33
N HIS A 420 -17.29 -8.25 0.44
CA HIS A 420 -18.02 -9.39 -0.10
C HIS A 420 -18.28 -10.48 0.95
N ASN A 421 -17.36 -10.67 1.89
CA ASN A 421 -17.48 -11.66 2.95
C ASN A 421 -17.37 -11.02 4.34
N LYS A 422 -18.48 -11.04 5.09
CA LYS A 422 -18.52 -10.50 6.45
C LYS A 422 -17.84 -11.38 7.50
N TYR A 423 -17.54 -12.62 7.17
CA TYR A 423 -16.94 -13.62 8.06
C TYR A 423 -15.53 -14.00 7.62
N ILE A 424 -14.79 -13.04 7.09
CA ILE A 424 -13.37 -13.17 6.79
C ILE A 424 -12.56 -12.47 7.87
N ILE A 425 -11.34 -12.94 8.11
CA ILE A 425 -10.37 -12.31 9.00
C ILE A 425 -10.27 -10.80 8.73
N ARG A 426 -10.30 -9.98 9.78
CA ARG A 426 -10.31 -8.52 9.68
C ARG A 426 -9.87 -7.82 10.94
N TYR A 427 -9.51 -6.55 10.80
CA TYR A 427 -9.23 -5.64 11.90
C TYR A 427 -10.53 -5.14 12.55
N ILE A 428 -10.59 -5.16 13.89
CA ILE A 428 -11.73 -4.65 14.68
C ILE A 428 -11.20 -3.74 15.79
N GLN A 429 -11.84 -2.58 15.98
CA GLN A 429 -11.54 -1.70 17.10
C GLN A 429 -11.85 -2.40 18.42
N ALA A 430 -10.89 -2.41 19.33
CA ALA A 430 -10.93 -3.06 20.64
C ALA A 430 -10.11 -2.25 21.66
N PRO A 431 -10.72 -1.26 22.33
CA PRO A 431 -9.98 -0.30 23.17
C PRO A 431 -9.14 -0.92 24.31
N ASP A 432 -9.51 -2.11 24.77
CA ASP A 432 -8.79 -2.82 25.84
C ASP A 432 -7.63 -3.70 25.29
N CYS A 433 -7.49 -3.83 23.97
CA CYS A 433 -6.38 -4.51 23.32
C CYS A 433 -5.22 -3.56 23.05
N SER A 434 -4.03 -4.12 22.81
CA SER A 434 -2.84 -3.36 22.40
C SER A 434 -3.15 -2.53 21.15
N GLY A 435 -2.68 -1.29 21.10
CA GLY A 435 -2.99 -0.40 19.98
C GLY A 435 -4.48 -0.09 19.76
N GLY A 436 -5.40 -0.60 20.62
CA GLY A 436 -6.84 -0.41 20.50
C GLY A 436 -7.49 -1.15 19.31
N VAL A 437 -6.82 -2.17 18.77
CA VAL A 437 -7.26 -2.97 17.62
C VAL A 437 -6.95 -4.44 17.90
N LYS A 438 -7.71 -5.33 17.29
CA LYS A 438 -7.45 -6.78 17.26
C LYS A 438 -7.77 -7.36 15.90
N VAL A 439 -7.28 -8.56 15.62
CA VAL A 439 -7.66 -9.34 14.45
C VAL A 439 -8.74 -10.35 14.84
N ALA A 440 -9.91 -10.24 14.22
CA ALA A 440 -11.07 -11.08 14.50
C ALA A 440 -11.41 -12.01 13.34
N PHE A 441 -12.32 -12.95 13.58
CA PHE A 441 -12.74 -13.99 12.63
C PHE A 441 -11.59 -14.87 12.16
N VAL A 442 -10.68 -15.22 13.07
CA VAL A 442 -9.54 -16.10 12.82
C VAL A 442 -9.99 -17.56 12.75
N GLY A 443 -9.54 -18.33 11.77
CA GLY A 443 -9.85 -19.75 11.64
C GLY A 443 -11.11 -20.06 10.83
N GLY A 444 -11.72 -21.21 11.08
CA GLY A 444 -12.85 -21.75 10.28
C GLY A 444 -12.41 -22.48 9.01
N LYS A 445 -11.19 -22.22 8.54
CA LYS A 445 -10.50 -22.93 7.46
C LYS A 445 -8.99 -22.67 7.52
N LYS A 446 -8.22 -23.53 6.90
CA LYS A 446 -6.75 -23.57 7.00
C LYS A 446 -6.07 -22.25 6.60
N GLU A 447 -6.57 -21.60 5.55
CA GLU A 447 -5.99 -20.36 5.00
C GLU A 447 -6.36 -19.12 5.81
N ASN A 448 -7.36 -19.18 6.69
CA ASN A 448 -7.85 -18.03 7.46
C ASN A 448 -7.06 -17.85 8.76
N ARG A 449 -5.80 -17.47 8.63
CA ARG A 449 -4.81 -17.38 9.71
C ARG A 449 -4.18 -16.00 9.79
N VAL A 450 -3.61 -15.69 10.95
CA VAL A 450 -2.70 -14.56 11.16
C VAL A 450 -1.29 -15.08 10.99
N ILE A 451 -0.47 -14.45 10.14
CA ILE A 451 0.89 -14.92 9.81
C ILE A 451 1.90 -13.80 10.02
N TRP A 452 2.83 -14.02 10.94
CA TRP A 452 4.02 -13.19 11.11
C TRP A 452 5.18 -13.87 10.38
N LYS A 453 5.58 -13.32 9.22
CA LYS A 453 6.61 -13.91 8.35
C LYS A 453 8.04 -13.65 8.82
N GLU A 454 8.23 -12.67 9.70
CA GLU A 454 9.53 -12.13 10.06
C GLU A 454 9.72 -12.00 11.57
N VAL A 455 9.42 -13.06 12.31
CA VAL A 455 9.72 -13.13 13.75
C VAL A 455 11.22 -13.36 13.91
N TYR A 456 11.95 -12.36 14.41
CA TYR A 456 13.41 -12.40 14.44
C TYR A 456 13.95 -12.87 15.78
N SER A 457 14.97 -13.72 15.74
CA SER A 457 15.80 -14.05 16.88
C SER A 457 17.27 -14.04 16.46
N GLU A 458 18.11 -13.33 17.18
CA GLU A 458 19.53 -13.23 16.86
C GLU A 458 20.26 -14.58 17.01
N GLN A 459 20.01 -15.25 18.12
CA GLN A 459 20.72 -16.48 18.48
C GLN A 459 19.87 -17.75 18.36
N GLY A 460 18.55 -17.62 18.22
CA GLY A 460 17.64 -18.75 18.37
C GLY A 460 17.58 -19.30 19.80
N GLY A 461 16.93 -20.45 19.96
CA GLY A 461 16.79 -21.13 21.25
C GLY A 461 15.35 -21.19 21.74
N GLU A 462 15.18 -21.49 23.03
CA GLU A 462 13.90 -21.64 23.68
C GLU A 462 13.35 -20.28 24.15
N TYR A 463 12.09 -20.00 23.78
CA TYR A 463 11.38 -18.78 24.16
C TYR A 463 10.04 -19.12 24.82
N GLU A 464 9.67 -18.33 25.80
CA GLU A 464 8.30 -18.21 26.26
C GLU A 464 7.56 -17.28 25.31
N MET A 465 6.46 -17.77 24.72
CA MET A 465 5.55 -16.99 23.88
C MET A 465 4.25 -16.76 24.64
N ALA A 466 3.97 -15.51 24.99
CA ALA A 466 2.75 -15.06 25.66
C ALA A 466 1.79 -14.50 24.61
N ILE A 467 0.67 -15.17 24.38
CA ILE A 467 -0.32 -14.85 23.34
C ILE A 467 -1.51 -14.16 23.97
N SER A 468 -1.77 -12.92 23.60
CA SER A 468 -2.94 -12.14 23.99
C SER A 468 -4.11 -12.42 23.03
N TYR A 469 -5.25 -12.82 23.58
CA TYR A 469 -6.42 -13.22 22.80
C TYR A 469 -7.74 -12.83 23.47
N CYS A 470 -8.81 -12.68 22.68
CA CYS A 470 -10.16 -12.38 23.14
C CYS A 470 -11.16 -13.43 22.70
N THR A 471 -11.97 -13.96 23.63
CA THR A 471 -13.11 -14.81 23.34
C THR A 471 -14.04 -14.97 24.54
N ALA A 472 -15.37 -14.99 24.32
CA ALA A 472 -16.37 -15.19 25.37
C ALA A 472 -16.78 -16.67 25.52
N LYS A 473 -16.18 -17.58 24.75
CA LYS A 473 -16.48 -19.03 24.74
C LYS A 473 -15.18 -19.79 24.60
N ASP A 474 -15.19 -21.03 25.05
CA ASP A 474 -14.06 -21.94 24.85
C ASP A 474 -13.73 -22.08 23.37
N LYS A 475 -12.50 -21.78 23.02
CA LYS A 475 -11.95 -21.84 21.68
C LYS A 475 -10.64 -22.62 21.65
N LYS A 476 -10.34 -23.15 20.47
CA LYS A 476 -9.04 -23.77 20.17
C LYS A 476 -8.20 -22.81 19.34
N LEU A 477 -6.91 -22.77 19.60
CA LEU A 477 -5.92 -22.08 18.79
C LEU A 477 -4.80 -23.04 18.39
N GLN A 478 -4.53 -23.13 17.11
CA GLN A 478 -3.37 -23.80 16.55
C GLN A 478 -2.31 -22.75 16.26
N VAL A 479 -1.13 -22.93 16.83
CA VAL A 479 0.05 -22.08 16.62
C VAL A 479 1.10 -22.89 15.90
N SER A 480 1.59 -22.42 14.78
CA SER A 480 2.68 -23.03 14.04
C SER A 480 3.91 -22.12 14.09
N VAL A 481 5.05 -22.67 14.47
CA VAL A 481 6.34 -21.98 14.48
C VAL A 481 7.30 -22.76 13.58
N ASN A 482 7.65 -22.19 12.42
CA ASN A 482 8.47 -22.85 11.40
C ASN A 482 7.94 -24.24 11.00
N GLY A 483 6.61 -24.44 11.02
CA GLY A 483 5.96 -25.71 10.70
C GLY A 483 5.80 -26.68 11.88
N VAL A 484 6.31 -26.32 13.07
CA VAL A 484 6.06 -27.11 14.30
C VAL A 484 4.75 -26.62 14.93
N GLU A 485 3.80 -27.52 15.11
CA GLU A 485 2.45 -27.22 15.60
C GLU A 485 2.33 -27.33 17.12
N TYR A 486 1.68 -26.35 17.72
CA TYR A 486 1.25 -26.29 19.12
C TYR A 486 -0.26 -26.09 19.17
N VAL A 487 -0.93 -26.71 20.12
CA VAL A 487 -2.39 -26.61 20.26
C VAL A 487 -2.75 -26.12 21.64
N LEU A 488 -3.50 -25.04 21.70
CA LEU A 488 -4.09 -24.48 22.90
C LEU A 488 -5.59 -24.76 22.87
N ASP A 489 -6.08 -25.52 23.85
CA ASP A 489 -7.49 -25.86 23.98
C ASP A 489 -8.17 -25.06 25.09
N LYS A 490 -9.48 -24.87 24.98
CA LYS A 490 -10.34 -24.22 25.99
C LYS A 490 -9.89 -22.81 26.36
N LEU A 491 -9.35 -22.07 25.39
CA LEU A 491 -9.07 -20.65 25.56
C LEU A 491 -10.36 -19.88 25.79
N ASN A 492 -10.45 -19.15 26.90
CA ASN A 492 -11.62 -18.35 27.25
C ASN A 492 -11.20 -17.13 28.06
N SER A 493 -11.40 -15.93 27.54
CA SER A 493 -11.14 -14.67 28.25
C SER A 493 -12.42 -14.13 28.94
N GLY A 494 -13.54 -14.84 28.81
CA GLY A 494 -14.85 -14.42 29.35
C GLY A 494 -15.49 -13.25 28.59
N ASN A 495 -14.77 -12.62 27.65
CA ASN A 495 -15.23 -11.43 26.95
C ASN A 495 -14.51 -11.29 25.59
N TYR A 496 -15.23 -10.83 24.56
CA TYR A 496 -14.60 -10.51 23.27
C TYR A 496 -13.81 -9.20 23.24
N ASN A 497 -13.96 -8.33 24.25
CA ASN A 497 -13.31 -7.02 24.29
C ASN A 497 -12.14 -6.94 25.28
N LYS A 498 -12.01 -7.91 26.19
CA LYS A 498 -10.90 -7.96 27.16
C LYS A 498 -9.95 -9.10 26.82
N PRO A 499 -8.66 -8.82 26.58
CA PRO A 499 -7.70 -9.87 26.32
C PRO A 499 -7.38 -10.68 27.57
N ALA A 500 -7.14 -11.98 27.39
CA ALA A 500 -6.44 -12.85 28.31
C ALA A 500 -5.15 -13.32 27.66
N VAL A 501 -4.24 -13.89 28.45
CA VAL A 501 -2.93 -14.36 27.99
C VAL A 501 -2.82 -15.87 28.17
N ALA A 502 -2.38 -16.55 27.14
CA ALA A 502 -1.96 -17.95 27.18
C ALA A 502 -0.48 -18.06 26.82
N THR A 503 0.26 -18.91 27.52
CA THR A 503 1.71 -19.05 27.37
C THR A 503 2.07 -20.42 26.87
N ILE A 504 2.97 -20.49 25.88
CA ILE A 504 3.61 -21.71 25.40
C ILE A 504 5.13 -21.54 25.33
N THR A 505 5.84 -22.65 25.33
CA THR A 505 7.27 -22.67 25.05
C THR A 505 7.51 -23.06 23.60
N VAL A 506 8.27 -22.24 22.86
CA VAL A 506 8.57 -22.45 21.45
C VAL A 506 10.08 -22.42 21.20
N ASN A 507 10.55 -23.05 20.13
CA ASN A 507 11.93 -22.98 19.68
C ASN A 507 12.04 -22.11 18.43
N LEU A 508 12.85 -21.07 18.48
CA LEU A 508 13.20 -20.23 17.34
C LEU A 508 14.58 -20.63 16.80
N LYS A 509 14.76 -20.54 15.51
CA LYS A 509 16.08 -20.61 14.85
C LYS A 509 16.73 -19.22 14.82
N PRO A 510 18.05 -19.10 14.71
CA PRO A 510 18.70 -17.83 14.42
C PRO A 510 18.19 -17.22 13.11
N GLY A 511 18.00 -15.90 13.11
CA GLY A 511 17.44 -15.16 12.00
C GLY A 511 15.91 -15.12 12.01
N TYR A 512 15.29 -15.08 10.83
CA TYR A 512 13.85 -14.96 10.67
C TYR A 512 13.13 -16.29 10.84
N ASN A 513 11.99 -16.22 11.54
CA ASN A 513 11.08 -17.34 11.79
C ASN A 513 9.68 -16.95 11.30
N GLU A 514 8.91 -17.94 10.88
CA GLU A 514 7.49 -17.76 10.58
C GLU A 514 6.67 -18.28 11.77
N VAL A 515 5.74 -17.44 12.22
CA VAL A 515 4.73 -17.81 13.21
C VAL A 515 3.37 -17.64 12.56
N SER A 516 2.49 -18.64 12.66
CA SER A 516 1.11 -18.51 12.20
C SER A 516 0.13 -19.02 13.25
N MET A 517 -1.02 -18.35 13.37
CA MET A 517 -2.05 -18.68 14.34
C MET A 517 -3.41 -18.76 13.66
N GLY A 518 -4.18 -19.79 14.00
CA GLY A 518 -5.53 -20.02 13.46
C GLY A 518 -6.17 -21.27 14.02
N CYS A 519 -7.27 -21.72 13.41
CA CYS A 519 -7.87 -23.02 13.68
C CYS A 519 -8.52 -23.54 12.40
N ASP A 520 -8.08 -24.69 11.91
CA ASP A 520 -8.45 -25.18 10.58
C ASP A 520 -9.94 -25.56 10.45
N TYR A 521 -10.57 -25.98 11.54
CA TYR A 521 -11.91 -26.59 11.51
C TYR A 521 -12.97 -25.79 12.28
N ALA A 522 -12.57 -24.75 13.01
CA ALA A 522 -13.46 -23.95 13.82
C ALA A 522 -12.95 -22.51 13.94
N TRP A 523 -13.82 -21.60 14.32
CA TRP A 523 -13.40 -20.24 14.68
C TRP A 523 -12.52 -20.27 15.92
N GLY A 524 -11.29 -19.78 15.78
CA GLY A 524 -10.38 -19.51 16.86
C GLY A 524 -10.78 -18.28 17.69
N PRO A 525 -10.01 -17.91 18.74
CA PRO A 525 -10.15 -16.63 19.42
C PRO A 525 -9.73 -15.49 18.49
N ASP A 526 -10.19 -14.28 18.78
CA ASP A 526 -9.64 -13.07 18.20
C ASP A 526 -8.22 -12.85 18.78
N LEU A 527 -7.30 -12.35 17.99
CA LEU A 527 -5.90 -12.18 18.37
C LEU A 527 -5.55 -10.70 18.52
N ASP A 528 -4.83 -10.36 19.60
CA ASP A 528 -4.31 -9.04 19.92
C ASP A 528 -2.82 -8.98 19.51
N LYS A 529 -1.97 -9.70 20.20
CA LYS A 529 -0.52 -9.78 19.97
C LYS A 529 0.07 -11.05 20.51
N PHE A 530 1.37 -11.23 20.29
CA PHE A 530 2.17 -12.08 21.17
C PHE A 530 3.48 -11.40 21.57
N GLU A 531 4.00 -11.83 22.71
CA GLU A 531 5.29 -11.37 23.25
C GLU A 531 6.25 -12.56 23.37
N LEU A 532 7.53 -12.30 23.13
CA LEU A 532 8.60 -13.30 23.24
C LEU A 532 9.54 -12.92 24.38
N LYS A 533 9.85 -13.91 25.21
CA LYS A 533 10.86 -13.80 26.25
C LYS A 533 11.81 -14.99 26.15
N LYS A 534 13.09 -14.73 25.92
CA LYS A 534 14.13 -15.77 25.90
C LYS A 534 14.23 -16.44 27.25
N LYS A 535 14.28 -17.78 27.30
CA LYS A 535 14.47 -18.57 28.51
C LYS A 535 15.95 -18.76 28.87
#